data_e41d3a8324fca55f0c4b3963c605f44a
#
_entry.id   e41d3a8324fca55f0c4b3963c605f44a
#
_cell.length_a   1.000
_cell.length_b   1.000
_cell.length_c   1.000
_cell.angle_alpha   90.00
_cell.angle_beta   90.00
_cell.angle_gamma   90.00
#
_symmetry.space_group_name_H-M   'P 1'
#
loop_
_entity.id
_entity.type
_entity.pdbx_description
1 polymer ?
#
loop_
_entity_poly.entity_id
_entity_poly.type
_entity_poly.pdbx_seq_one_letter_code
_entity_poly.pdbx_strand_id
1 'polypeptide(L)'
;MYKRQSIKGVREDVTDIVLNVKSLALKCAAEGTKKLVLDAKGPGEIKASDIASVPDVEILNPDLVICNLDENTHFHMEMNVNTGKGYVPADLNKPEEPPLGLIAIDSLYSPVKKVSYSVSTAREGKALDYDKLTMEVETNGSISAEDAVAYSARIFQDQLKMFINFDEPVE
;
A
#
# COMPACT_ATOMS: atom_id res chain seq x y z
N MET A 1 19.99 12.61 -15.51
CA MET A 1 20.48 13.10 -14.21
C MET A 1 19.60 14.19 -13.59
N TYR A 2 18.37 14.37 -14.06
CA TYR A 2 17.44 15.45 -13.62
C TYR A 2 16.27 14.98 -12.76
N LYS A 3 16.24 13.71 -12.35
CA LYS A 3 15.08 13.07 -11.69
C LYS A 3 14.93 13.36 -10.19
N ARG A 4 15.82 14.18 -9.59
CA ARG A 4 15.81 14.49 -8.16
C ARG A 4 15.92 15.99 -7.87
N GLN A 5 15.64 16.85 -8.85
CA GLN A 5 15.72 18.30 -8.67
C GLN A 5 14.40 18.86 -8.15
N SER A 6 14.47 19.97 -7.41
CA SER A 6 13.30 20.72 -6.99
C SER A 6 12.52 21.22 -8.22
N ILE A 7 11.20 21.14 -8.14
CA ILE A 7 10.29 21.70 -9.15
C ILE A 7 10.09 23.17 -8.80
N LYS A 8 10.24 24.06 -9.76
CA LYS A 8 10.07 25.50 -9.55
C LYS A 8 8.66 25.81 -9.04
N GLY A 9 8.57 26.47 -7.88
CA GLY A 9 7.31 26.81 -7.23
C GLY A 9 6.69 25.68 -6.39
N VAL A 10 7.38 24.57 -6.23
CA VAL A 10 7.03 23.51 -5.29
C VAL A 10 8.04 23.52 -4.16
N ARG A 11 7.58 23.51 -2.92
CA ARG A 11 8.46 23.59 -1.74
C ARG A 11 9.23 22.33 -1.47
N GLU A 12 8.58 21.19 -1.67
CA GLU A 12 9.15 19.87 -1.52
C GLU A 12 10.01 19.52 -2.73
N ASP A 13 11.06 18.77 -2.49
CA ASP A 13 11.81 18.16 -3.58
C ASP A 13 11.08 16.90 -4.12
N VAL A 14 11.55 16.40 -5.26
CA VAL A 14 10.94 15.21 -5.88
C VAL A 14 11.05 13.98 -4.97
N THR A 15 12.06 13.91 -4.11
CA THR A 15 12.23 12.79 -3.17
C THR A 15 11.16 12.83 -2.09
N ASP A 16 10.88 14.02 -1.55
CA ASP A 16 9.82 14.21 -0.54
C ASP A 16 8.45 13.90 -1.13
N ILE A 17 8.17 14.37 -2.36
CA ILE A 17 6.93 14.04 -3.07
C ILE A 17 6.78 12.53 -3.24
N VAL A 18 7.84 11.82 -3.64
CA VAL A 18 7.83 10.35 -3.78
C VAL A 18 7.54 9.68 -2.45
N LEU A 19 8.12 10.14 -1.34
CA LEU A 19 7.85 9.60 0.00
C LEU A 19 6.40 9.83 0.42
N ASN A 20 5.86 11.02 0.14
CA ASN A 20 4.46 11.33 0.41
C ASN A 20 3.51 10.45 -0.44
N VAL A 21 3.81 10.27 -1.73
CA VAL A 21 3.03 9.38 -2.62
C VAL A 21 3.09 7.92 -2.14
N LYS A 22 4.23 7.45 -1.65
CA LYS A 22 4.35 6.10 -1.06
C LYS A 22 3.53 5.92 0.22
N SER A 23 3.18 7.00 0.89
CA SER A 23 2.33 7.00 2.08
C SER A 23 0.84 6.99 1.75
N LEU A 24 0.45 7.09 0.47
CA LEU A 24 -0.94 6.97 0.04
C LEU A 24 -1.47 5.57 0.38
N ALA A 25 -2.60 5.53 1.08
CA ALA A 25 -3.33 4.30 1.34
C ALA A 25 -4.44 4.17 0.29
N LEU A 26 -4.29 3.21 -0.60
CA LEU A 26 -5.19 2.98 -1.72
C LEU A 26 -5.89 1.62 -1.57
N LYS A 27 -7.18 1.59 -1.91
CA LYS A 27 -7.91 0.34 -2.13
C LYS A 27 -8.28 0.27 -3.60
N CYS A 28 -7.77 -0.74 -4.29
CA CYS A 28 -7.99 -0.94 -5.72
C CYS A 28 -8.71 -2.27 -5.94
N ALA A 29 -9.91 -2.21 -6.53
CA ALA A 29 -10.71 -3.39 -6.87
C ALA A 29 -10.52 -3.81 -8.35
N ALA A 30 -9.82 -3.00 -9.14
CA ALA A 30 -9.64 -3.25 -10.57
C ALA A 30 -8.49 -4.21 -10.86
N GLU A 31 -8.66 -5.01 -11.89
CA GLU A 31 -7.56 -5.74 -12.51
C GLU A 31 -6.76 -4.82 -13.44
N GLY A 32 -5.44 -4.99 -13.45
CA GLY A 32 -4.53 -4.22 -14.31
C GLY A 32 -4.09 -2.88 -13.72
N THR A 33 -3.46 -2.06 -14.56
CA THR A 33 -2.91 -0.76 -14.17
C THR A 33 -3.93 0.34 -14.39
N LYS A 34 -4.19 1.15 -13.37
CA LYS A 34 -4.99 2.37 -13.44
C LYS A 34 -4.10 3.60 -13.37
N LYS A 35 -4.52 4.67 -14.03
CA LYS A 35 -3.81 5.95 -14.04
C LYS A 35 -4.55 6.95 -13.17
N LEU A 36 -3.90 7.43 -12.14
CA LEU A 36 -4.36 8.55 -11.33
C LEU A 36 -3.70 9.83 -11.82
N VAL A 37 -4.45 10.91 -11.84
CA VAL A 37 -3.97 12.22 -12.27
C VAL A 37 -4.18 13.21 -11.14
N LEU A 38 -3.13 13.95 -10.82
CA LEU A 38 -3.15 15.10 -9.92
C LEU A 38 -2.82 16.34 -10.73
N ASP A 39 -3.78 17.24 -10.84
CA ASP A 39 -3.64 18.52 -11.54
C ASP A 39 -4.07 19.63 -10.59
N ALA A 40 -3.13 20.47 -10.18
CA ALA A 40 -3.38 21.49 -9.17
C ALA A 40 -2.70 22.82 -9.50
N LYS A 41 -3.33 23.90 -9.06
CA LYS A 41 -2.80 25.27 -9.19
C LYS A 41 -2.65 25.89 -7.81
N GLY A 42 -1.45 26.40 -7.55
CA GLY A 42 -1.16 27.12 -6.31
C GLY A 42 -1.80 28.52 -6.26
N PRO A 43 -1.71 29.18 -5.08
CA PRO A 43 -0.93 28.71 -3.92
C PRO A 43 -1.74 27.80 -2.99
N GLY A 44 -1.07 26.89 -2.30
CA GLY A 44 -1.68 26.10 -1.22
C GLY A 44 -1.10 24.70 -1.04
N GLU A 45 -1.65 24.02 -0.04
CA GLU A 45 -1.37 22.61 0.20
C GLU A 45 -2.14 21.74 -0.78
N ILE A 46 -1.46 20.81 -1.42
CA ILE A 46 -2.06 19.83 -2.31
C ILE A 46 -2.15 18.52 -1.56
N LYS A 47 -3.36 18.01 -1.47
CA LYS A 47 -3.70 16.80 -0.70
C LYS A 47 -4.04 15.63 -1.61
N ALA A 48 -4.08 14.46 -1.02
CA ALA A 48 -4.53 13.24 -1.71
C ALA A 48 -5.97 13.37 -2.24
N SER A 49 -6.82 14.17 -1.59
CA SER A 49 -8.18 14.50 -2.06
C SER A 49 -8.24 15.23 -3.40
N ASP A 50 -7.14 15.91 -3.80
CA ASP A 50 -7.06 16.65 -5.06
C ASP A 50 -6.74 15.74 -6.27
N ILE A 51 -6.43 14.46 -6.01
CA ILE A 51 -6.26 13.46 -7.04
C ILE A 51 -7.62 13.19 -7.70
N ALA A 52 -7.65 13.22 -9.03
CA ALA A 52 -8.86 12.94 -9.78
C ALA A 52 -9.41 11.54 -9.46
N SER A 53 -10.70 11.47 -9.12
CA SER A 53 -11.38 10.22 -8.83
C SER A 53 -11.37 9.30 -10.05
N VAL A 54 -11.00 8.04 -9.85
CA VAL A 54 -10.97 7.01 -10.87
C VAL A 54 -11.83 5.83 -10.39
N PRO A 55 -12.68 5.26 -11.26
CA PRO A 55 -13.44 4.06 -10.91
C PRO A 55 -12.54 2.95 -10.37
N ASP A 56 -13.03 2.23 -9.36
CA ASP A 56 -12.37 1.09 -8.71
C ASP A 56 -11.10 1.44 -7.90
N VAL A 57 -10.78 2.72 -7.70
CA VAL A 57 -9.68 3.15 -6.84
C VAL A 57 -10.21 4.11 -5.78
N GLU A 58 -10.06 3.74 -4.52
CA GLU A 58 -10.46 4.54 -3.37
C GLU A 58 -9.21 4.99 -2.59
N ILE A 59 -9.16 6.29 -2.26
CA ILE A 59 -8.11 6.87 -1.43
C ILE A 59 -8.59 6.89 0.02
N LEU A 60 -7.89 6.18 0.90
CA LEU A 60 -8.30 6.00 2.30
C LEU A 60 -7.79 7.10 3.23
N ASN A 61 -6.77 7.84 2.81
CA ASN A 61 -6.19 8.96 3.56
C ASN A 61 -6.20 10.27 2.76
N PRO A 62 -7.39 10.84 2.49
CA PRO A 62 -7.55 12.02 1.62
C PRO A 62 -6.87 13.28 2.17
N ASP A 63 -6.63 13.36 3.47
CA ASP A 63 -5.98 14.51 4.13
C ASP A 63 -4.45 14.49 4.03
N LEU A 64 -3.85 13.45 3.46
CA LEU A 64 -2.40 13.36 3.28
C LEU A 64 -1.93 14.50 2.37
N VAL A 65 -1.02 15.32 2.86
CA VAL A 65 -0.38 16.38 2.07
C VAL A 65 0.68 15.76 1.16
N ILE A 66 0.58 16.02 -0.14
CA ILE A 66 1.52 15.54 -1.16
C ILE A 66 2.63 16.56 -1.35
N CYS A 67 2.27 17.84 -1.56
CA CYS A 67 3.21 18.94 -1.70
C CYS A 67 2.54 20.29 -1.43
N ASN A 68 3.36 21.34 -1.33
CA ASN A 68 2.92 22.73 -1.19
C ASN A 68 3.34 23.53 -2.42
N LEU A 69 2.39 24.27 -2.99
CA LEU A 69 2.62 25.11 -4.16
C LEU A 69 2.70 26.59 -3.79
N ASP A 70 3.63 27.30 -4.43
CA ASP A 70 3.72 28.74 -4.40
C ASP A 70 2.72 29.38 -5.36
N GLU A 71 2.59 30.72 -5.30
CA GLU A 71 1.71 31.49 -6.19
C GLU A 71 2.05 31.27 -7.67
N ASN A 72 1.00 31.19 -8.50
CA ASN A 72 1.09 30.98 -9.95
C ASN A 72 1.83 29.72 -10.40
N THR A 73 1.93 28.72 -9.53
CA THR A 73 2.51 27.42 -9.87
C THR A 73 1.43 26.46 -10.32
N HIS A 74 1.67 25.79 -11.43
CA HIS A 74 0.85 24.68 -11.92
C HIS A 74 1.62 23.37 -11.74
N PHE A 75 1.02 22.44 -11.04
CA PHE A 75 1.61 21.12 -10.76
C PHE A 75 0.75 20.03 -11.40
N HIS A 76 1.37 19.23 -12.25
CA HIS A 76 0.74 18.09 -12.91
C HIS A 76 1.56 16.83 -12.65
N MET A 77 0.90 15.78 -12.15
CA MET A 77 1.51 14.49 -11.87
C MET A 77 0.58 13.37 -12.29
N GLU A 78 1.13 12.37 -12.95
CA GLU A 78 0.46 11.13 -13.29
C GLU A 78 1.06 9.98 -12.49
N MET A 79 0.22 9.12 -11.93
CA MET A 79 0.62 7.98 -11.13
C MET A 79 -0.02 6.71 -11.69
N ASN A 80 0.78 5.67 -11.89
CA ASN A 80 0.27 4.35 -12.23
C ASN A 80 0.06 3.55 -10.95
N VAL A 81 -1.15 3.00 -10.79
CA VAL A 81 -1.55 2.18 -9.66
C VAL A 81 -1.99 0.82 -10.18
N ASN A 82 -1.54 -0.23 -9.52
CA ASN A 82 -1.95 -1.60 -9.80
C ASN A 82 -2.06 -2.40 -8.51
N THR A 83 -2.55 -3.63 -8.62
CA THR A 83 -2.60 -4.61 -7.54
C THR A 83 -1.45 -5.60 -7.68
N GLY A 84 -0.96 -6.12 -6.56
CA GLY A 84 0.15 -7.06 -6.56
C GLY A 84 0.28 -7.80 -5.22
N LYS A 85 1.43 -8.42 -4.99
CA LYS A 85 1.72 -9.20 -3.79
C LYS A 85 3.08 -8.80 -3.21
N GLY A 86 3.12 -8.65 -1.89
CA GLY A 86 4.35 -8.41 -1.15
C GLY A 86 5.01 -7.07 -1.49
N TYR A 87 6.30 -7.10 -1.79
CA TYR A 87 7.13 -5.93 -2.10
C TYR A 87 7.78 -6.10 -3.47
N VAL A 88 7.68 -5.07 -4.30
CA VAL A 88 8.31 -5.02 -5.62
C VAL A 88 9.27 -3.84 -5.68
N PRO A 89 10.58 -4.08 -5.89
CA PRO A 89 11.57 -3.01 -6.03
C PRO A 89 11.31 -2.12 -7.25
N ALA A 90 11.76 -0.87 -7.19
CA ALA A 90 11.59 0.12 -8.25
C ALA A 90 12.15 -0.35 -9.61
N ASP A 91 13.24 -1.12 -9.61
CA ASP A 91 13.84 -1.63 -10.84
C ASP A 91 12.93 -2.59 -11.60
N LEU A 92 12.11 -3.37 -10.89
CA LEU A 92 11.12 -4.27 -11.49
C LEU A 92 9.86 -3.53 -11.96
N ASN A 93 9.57 -2.36 -11.39
CA ASN A 93 8.47 -1.50 -11.83
C ASN A 93 8.85 -0.62 -13.03
N LYS A 94 10.11 -0.64 -13.44
CA LYS A 94 10.59 0.15 -14.57
C LYS A 94 10.36 -0.62 -15.88
N PRO A 95 9.60 -0.07 -16.85
CA PRO A 95 9.46 -0.68 -18.16
C PRO A 95 10.79 -0.68 -18.91
N GLU A 96 10.93 -1.58 -19.89
CA GLU A 96 12.13 -1.68 -20.73
C GLU A 96 12.45 -0.36 -21.45
N GLU A 97 11.41 0.30 -21.96
CA GLU A 97 11.49 1.63 -22.57
C GLU A 97 10.74 2.66 -21.73
N PRO A 98 11.41 3.27 -20.72
CA PRO A 98 10.73 4.21 -19.85
C PRO A 98 10.49 5.55 -20.58
N PRO A 99 9.27 6.09 -20.57
CA PRO A 99 9.00 7.42 -21.10
C PRO A 99 9.79 8.49 -20.36
N LEU A 100 10.05 9.62 -21.03
CA LEU A 100 10.72 10.76 -20.40
C LEU A 100 9.89 11.26 -19.21
N GLY A 101 10.58 11.47 -18.09
CA GLY A 101 9.95 11.94 -16.87
C GLY A 101 9.43 10.83 -15.96
N LEU A 102 9.41 9.56 -16.38
CA LEU A 102 9.02 8.46 -15.52
C LEU A 102 10.00 8.30 -14.35
N ILE A 103 9.46 8.26 -13.14
CA ILE A 103 10.15 7.92 -11.91
C ILE A 103 9.59 6.59 -11.45
N ALA A 104 10.37 5.52 -11.58
CA ALA A 104 10.00 4.23 -11.02
C ALA A 104 10.19 4.28 -9.50
N ILE A 105 9.15 3.88 -8.77
CA ILE A 105 9.18 3.74 -7.32
C ILE A 105 8.90 2.29 -6.93
N ASP A 106 9.38 1.88 -5.78
CA ASP A 106 9.05 0.58 -5.20
C ASP A 106 7.59 0.56 -4.74
N SER A 107 6.98 -0.61 -4.78
CA SER A 107 5.59 -0.83 -4.43
C SER A 107 5.47 -1.79 -3.27
N LEU A 108 4.79 -1.36 -2.20
CA LEU A 108 4.42 -2.21 -1.08
C LEU A 108 2.93 -2.55 -1.20
N TYR A 109 2.64 -3.79 -1.59
CA TYR A 109 1.26 -4.26 -1.79
C TYR A 109 0.64 -4.83 -0.52
N SER A 110 1.43 -5.14 0.51
CA SER A 110 0.89 -5.64 1.78
C SER A 110 0.09 -4.57 2.50
N PRO A 111 -1.16 -4.84 2.88
CA PRO A 111 -1.95 -3.90 3.68
C PRO A 111 -1.54 -3.89 5.16
N VAL A 112 -0.74 -4.87 5.59
CA VAL A 112 -0.30 -5.00 6.99
C VAL A 112 0.96 -4.18 7.21
N LYS A 113 0.88 -3.23 8.14
CA LYS A 113 1.99 -2.34 8.52
C LYS A 113 2.87 -2.94 9.60
N LYS A 114 2.24 -3.54 10.61
CA LYS A 114 2.93 -4.07 11.78
C LYS A 114 2.18 -5.25 12.38
N VAL A 115 2.93 -6.25 12.82
CA VAL A 115 2.41 -7.35 13.61
C VAL A 115 3.31 -7.54 14.82
N SER A 116 2.72 -7.61 16.00
CA SER A 116 3.38 -8.06 17.22
C SER A 116 2.60 -9.20 17.83
N TYR A 117 3.29 -10.12 18.48
CA TYR A 117 2.64 -11.22 19.16
C TYR A 117 3.36 -11.57 20.46
N SER A 118 2.60 -12.13 21.38
CA SER A 118 3.13 -12.70 22.62
C SER A 118 2.45 -14.03 22.92
N VAL A 119 3.20 -14.96 23.47
CA VAL A 119 2.72 -16.24 23.92
C VAL A 119 2.83 -16.30 25.44
N SER A 120 1.76 -16.66 26.11
CA SER A 120 1.72 -16.83 27.57
C SER A 120 0.99 -18.11 27.90
N THR A 121 1.30 -18.68 29.06
CA THR A 121 0.55 -19.85 29.56
C THR A 121 -0.87 -19.45 29.91
N ALA A 122 -1.83 -20.27 29.51
CA ALA A 122 -3.23 -20.10 29.86
C ALA A 122 -3.68 -21.26 30.75
N ARG A 123 -4.60 -20.93 31.66
CA ARG A 123 -5.19 -21.90 32.58
C ARG A 123 -6.66 -22.10 32.24
N GLU A 124 -7.03 -23.31 31.95
CA GLU A 124 -8.42 -23.71 31.81
C GLU A 124 -8.76 -24.71 32.92
N GLY A 125 -9.54 -24.25 33.92
CA GLY A 125 -9.85 -25.05 35.11
C GLY A 125 -8.60 -25.37 35.94
N LYS A 126 -8.28 -26.67 36.06
CA LYS A 126 -7.09 -27.17 36.78
C LYS A 126 -5.91 -27.49 35.86
N ALA A 127 -6.10 -27.45 34.52
CA ALA A 127 -5.07 -27.74 33.55
C ALA A 127 -4.27 -26.45 33.20
N LEU A 128 -2.93 -26.57 33.17
CA LEU A 128 -1.99 -25.48 32.85
C LEU A 128 -1.35 -25.68 31.47
N ASP A 129 -1.89 -26.62 30.67
CA ASP A 129 -1.21 -27.13 29.48
C ASP A 129 -1.60 -26.38 28.19
N TYR A 130 -2.15 -25.17 28.32
CA TYR A 130 -2.53 -24.36 27.18
C TYR A 130 -1.66 -23.13 27.04
N ASP A 131 -1.31 -22.82 25.80
CA ASP A 131 -0.69 -21.56 25.44
C ASP A 131 -1.76 -20.57 24.94
N LYS A 132 -1.63 -19.33 25.36
CA LYS A 132 -2.43 -18.21 24.87
C LYS A 132 -1.58 -17.38 23.90
N LEU A 133 -1.99 -17.33 22.64
CA LEU A 133 -1.43 -16.40 21.65
C LEU A 133 -2.21 -15.10 21.68
N THR A 134 -1.51 -14.00 21.91
CA THR A 134 -2.04 -12.64 21.74
C THR A 134 -1.35 -12.01 20.54
N MET A 135 -2.11 -11.54 19.56
CA MET A 135 -1.62 -10.86 18.37
C MET A 135 -2.17 -9.44 18.31
N GLU A 136 -1.33 -8.52 17.91
CA GLU A 136 -1.67 -7.14 17.60
C GLU A 136 -1.30 -6.87 16.14
N VAL A 137 -2.29 -6.50 15.33
CA VAL A 137 -2.14 -6.32 13.88
C VAL A 137 -2.56 -4.92 13.51
N GLU A 138 -1.65 -4.16 12.90
CA GLU A 138 -1.91 -2.83 12.37
C GLU A 138 -1.94 -2.87 10.84
N THR A 139 -3.03 -2.36 10.26
CA THR A 139 -3.22 -2.29 8.80
C THR A 139 -3.20 -0.84 8.30
N ASN A 140 -3.16 -0.67 6.99
CA ASN A 140 -3.29 0.65 6.35
C ASN A 140 -4.74 1.13 6.18
N GLY A 141 -5.73 0.35 6.67
CA GLY A 141 -7.16 0.64 6.55
C GLY A 141 -7.85 0.05 5.32
N SER A 142 -7.10 -0.52 4.37
CA SER A 142 -7.71 -1.17 3.18
C SER A 142 -8.36 -2.51 3.49
N ILE A 143 -8.00 -3.11 4.61
CA ILE A 143 -8.54 -4.37 5.13
C ILE A 143 -8.63 -4.29 6.66
N SER A 144 -9.59 -4.99 7.26
CA SER A 144 -9.66 -5.14 8.72
C SER A 144 -8.53 -6.04 9.24
N ALA A 145 -8.16 -5.90 10.52
CA ALA A 145 -7.12 -6.74 11.12
C ALA A 145 -7.54 -8.22 11.14
N GLU A 146 -8.82 -8.49 11.44
CA GLU A 146 -9.40 -9.83 11.45
C GLU A 146 -9.33 -10.48 10.07
N ASP A 147 -9.72 -9.75 9.02
CA ASP A 147 -9.66 -10.26 7.64
C ASP A 147 -8.22 -10.50 7.19
N ALA A 148 -7.27 -9.64 7.58
CA ALA A 148 -5.86 -9.83 7.28
C ALA A 148 -5.32 -11.14 7.85
N VAL A 149 -5.70 -11.47 9.09
CA VAL A 149 -5.34 -12.75 9.73
C VAL A 149 -6.04 -13.91 9.01
N ALA A 150 -7.34 -13.77 8.69
CA ALA A 150 -8.11 -14.82 8.01
C ALA A 150 -7.53 -15.14 6.62
N TYR A 151 -7.20 -14.11 5.82
CA TYR A 151 -6.57 -14.31 4.51
C TYR A 151 -5.18 -14.95 4.64
N SER A 152 -4.39 -14.55 5.63
CA SER A 152 -3.08 -15.16 5.89
C SER A 152 -3.20 -16.64 6.22
N ALA A 153 -4.17 -17.00 7.08
CA ALA A 153 -4.46 -18.38 7.43
C ALA A 153 -4.91 -19.19 6.20
N ARG A 154 -5.74 -18.61 5.33
CA ARG A 154 -6.18 -19.24 4.09
C ARG A 154 -5.02 -19.52 3.13
N ILE A 155 -4.14 -18.51 2.92
CA ILE A 155 -2.94 -18.69 2.09
C ILE A 155 -2.07 -19.81 2.65
N PHE A 156 -1.88 -19.85 3.97
CA PHE A 156 -1.09 -20.88 4.64
C PHE A 156 -1.71 -22.26 4.48
N GLN A 157 -3.02 -22.39 4.66
CA GLN A 157 -3.77 -23.64 4.42
C GLN A 157 -3.60 -24.12 2.98
N ASP A 158 -3.74 -23.23 2.00
CA ASP A 158 -3.63 -23.60 0.58
C ASP A 158 -2.20 -24.06 0.22
N GLN A 159 -1.17 -23.47 0.83
CA GLN A 159 0.21 -23.93 0.66
C GLN A 159 0.45 -25.30 1.30
N LEU A 160 -0.14 -25.56 2.45
CA LEU A 160 -0.01 -26.85 3.14
C LEU A 160 -0.71 -28.00 2.39
N LYS A 161 -1.72 -27.72 1.58
CA LYS A 161 -2.38 -28.75 0.74
C LYS A 161 -1.41 -29.51 -0.17
N MET A 162 -0.30 -28.89 -0.57
CA MET A 162 0.73 -29.55 -1.39
C MET A 162 1.43 -30.70 -0.67
N PHE A 163 1.36 -30.75 0.66
CA PHE A 163 1.96 -31.82 1.47
C PHE A 163 0.97 -32.93 1.81
N ILE A 164 -0.32 -32.74 1.53
CA ILE A 164 -1.38 -33.71 1.79
C ILE A 164 -1.49 -34.61 0.57
N ASN A 165 -1.26 -35.91 0.74
CA ASN A 165 -1.28 -36.91 -0.34
C ASN A 165 -2.43 -37.91 -0.23
N PHE A 166 -3.43 -37.60 0.57
CA PHE A 166 -4.64 -38.44 0.75
C PHE A 166 -5.87 -37.57 0.56
N ASP A 167 -6.97 -38.21 0.09
CA ASP A 167 -8.24 -37.54 -0.08
C ASP A 167 -8.89 -37.20 1.27
N GLU A 168 -9.39 -35.99 1.43
CA GLU A 168 -10.16 -35.64 2.62
C GLU A 168 -11.44 -36.50 2.66
N PRO A 169 -11.81 -37.08 3.79
CA PRO A 169 -13.07 -37.78 3.92
C PRO A 169 -14.20 -36.80 3.66
N VAL A 170 -15.08 -37.13 2.72
CA VAL A 170 -16.30 -36.39 2.45
C VAL A 170 -17.22 -36.57 3.67
N GLU A 171 -17.41 -35.51 4.44
CA GLU A 171 -18.44 -35.48 5.51
C GLU A 171 -19.85 -35.40 4.91
#